data_2e0b9864a48d4965778984f56aad24d0
#
_entry.id   2e0b9864a48d4965778984f56aad24d0
#
_cell.length_a   1.000
_cell.length_b   1.000
_cell.length_c   1.000
_cell.angle_alpha   90.00
_cell.angle_beta   90.00
_cell.angle_gamma   90.00
#
_symmetry.space_group_name_H-M   'P 1'
#
loop_
_entity.id
_entity.type
_entity.pdbx_description
1 polymer ?
#
loop_
_entity_poly.entity_id
_entity_poly.type
_entity_poly.pdbx_seq_one_letter_code
_entity_poly.pdbx_strand_id
1 'polypeptide(L)'
;MDPFPLGGFSVSRVGFGAMQLPGPNAFGPPRDRDEALAVLRRAVELGVDHIDTAQFYGPDVANELIRAALHPYPQNLALVSKVGGRRDDNGAWLPAGAPAELRHDIETNLRSLGVEQLAVVNLRVFESDGPDQQFDDQLSAMIEARDKGLIGGVGLSNVNREHLLHAVERTEIACVQNAFNLVQRESSAVLEECTTRGIAFVPFFPLGAAFMQPNPVLSHQVVEEIAQRLGRTPAQVALAWTLSVAPNVLLIPGTS
;
A
#
# COMPACT_ATOMS: atom_id res chain seq x y z
N MET A 1 -10.96 -17.63 -0.68
CA MET A 1 -10.43 -16.86 0.47
C MET A 1 -11.51 -15.89 0.88
N ASP A 2 -11.82 -15.82 2.16
CA ASP A 2 -12.84 -14.90 2.65
C ASP A 2 -12.37 -13.45 2.46
N PRO A 3 -13.26 -12.54 2.06
CA PRO A 3 -12.95 -11.12 1.96
C PRO A 3 -12.64 -10.52 3.33
N PHE A 4 -11.92 -9.39 3.34
CA PHE A 4 -11.50 -8.71 4.56
C PHE A 4 -11.97 -7.24 4.55
N PRO A 5 -12.38 -6.67 5.69
CA PRO A 5 -12.81 -5.27 5.76
C PRO A 5 -11.63 -4.30 5.56
N LEU A 6 -11.85 -3.25 4.76
CA LEU A 6 -10.87 -2.20 4.47
C LEU A 6 -11.58 -0.87 4.17
N GLY A 7 -11.56 0.08 5.11
CA GLY A 7 -12.09 1.42 4.91
C GLY A 7 -13.56 1.49 4.45
N GLY A 8 -14.43 0.65 5.03
CA GLY A 8 -15.85 0.57 4.65
C GLY A 8 -16.15 -0.37 3.47
N PHE A 9 -15.12 -0.93 2.83
CA PHE A 9 -15.22 -1.95 1.78
C PHE A 9 -14.98 -3.35 2.34
N SER A 10 -15.49 -4.36 1.63
CA SER A 10 -15.13 -5.77 1.84
C SER A 10 -14.34 -6.22 0.63
N VAL A 11 -13.05 -6.43 0.79
CA VAL A 11 -12.11 -6.64 -0.31
C VAL A 11 -11.52 -8.04 -0.34
N SER A 12 -11.17 -8.52 -1.51
CA SER A 12 -10.39 -9.74 -1.70
C SER A 12 -9.01 -9.59 -1.05
N ARG A 13 -8.41 -10.70 -0.61
CA ARG A 13 -7.09 -10.64 0.01
C ARG A 13 -5.92 -10.42 -0.97
N VAL A 14 -6.24 -10.26 -2.26
CA VAL A 14 -5.28 -9.93 -3.31
C VAL A 14 -5.79 -8.73 -4.10
N GLY A 15 -5.11 -7.61 -3.95
CA GLY A 15 -5.32 -6.38 -4.69
C GLY A 15 -4.19 -6.10 -5.68
N PHE A 16 -4.05 -4.85 -6.09
CA PHE A 16 -3.04 -4.38 -7.04
C PHE A 16 -2.27 -3.19 -6.48
N GLY A 17 -0.93 -3.25 -6.52
CA GLY A 17 -0.03 -2.15 -6.15
C GLY A 17 0.44 -1.36 -7.37
N ALA A 18 0.15 -0.07 -7.39
CA ALA A 18 0.43 0.82 -8.53
C ALA A 18 1.87 1.35 -8.59
N MET A 19 2.73 1.02 -7.62
CA MET A 19 4.09 1.57 -7.53
C MET A 19 4.97 1.26 -8.75
N GLN A 20 4.70 0.16 -9.48
CA GLN A 20 5.47 -0.23 -10.65
C GLN A 20 4.98 0.41 -11.96
N LEU A 21 3.82 1.07 -11.96
CA LEU A 21 3.25 1.69 -13.17
C LEU A 21 4.02 2.91 -13.68
N PRO A 22 4.53 3.84 -12.83
CA PRO A 22 5.44 4.90 -13.27
C PRO A 22 6.77 4.34 -13.78
N GLY A 23 7.62 5.22 -14.25
CA GLY A 23 8.98 4.89 -14.68
C GLY A 23 9.85 4.25 -13.58
N PRO A 24 11.11 3.95 -13.89
CA PRO A 24 12.04 3.33 -12.95
C PRO A 24 12.06 4.03 -11.59
N ASN A 25 12.18 3.25 -10.52
CA ASN A 25 12.15 3.74 -9.13
C ASN A 25 10.85 4.48 -8.75
N ALA A 26 9.73 4.13 -9.38
CA ALA A 26 8.45 4.81 -9.21
C ALA A 26 8.54 6.32 -9.48
N PHE A 27 9.27 6.73 -10.50
CA PHE A 27 9.50 8.13 -10.84
C PHE A 27 9.40 8.39 -12.35
N GLY A 28 8.74 9.51 -12.72
CA GLY A 28 8.52 9.87 -14.11
C GLY A 28 7.47 9.03 -14.84
N PRO A 29 7.32 9.22 -16.15
CA PRO A 29 6.30 8.57 -16.95
C PRO A 29 6.55 7.05 -17.08
N PRO A 30 5.50 6.25 -17.36
CA PRO A 30 5.65 4.81 -17.62
C PRO A 30 6.48 4.58 -18.89
N ARG A 31 7.06 3.38 -19.01
CA ARG A 31 7.76 2.96 -20.24
C ARG A 31 6.81 2.89 -21.43
N ASP A 32 5.64 2.33 -21.21
CA ASP A 32 4.56 2.24 -22.16
C ASP A 32 3.24 2.59 -21.43
N ARG A 33 2.62 3.69 -21.88
CA ARG A 33 1.39 4.17 -21.25
C ARG A 33 0.20 3.27 -21.55
N ASP A 34 0.12 2.75 -22.76
CA ASP A 34 -1.01 1.92 -23.19
C ASP A 34 -0.96 0.56 -22.51
N GLU A 35 0.25 0.00 -22.32
CA GLU A 35 0.45 -1.22 -21.54
C GLU A 35 0.08 -1.01 -20.07
N ALA A 36 0.50 0.09 -19.44
CA ALA A 36 0.14 0.42 -18.06
C ALA A 36 -1.39 0.53 -17.86
N LEU A 37 -2.11 1.14 -18.82
CA LEU A 37 -3.57 1.20 -18.81
C LEU A 37 -4.21 -0.19 -19.00
N ALA A 38 -3.65 -1.02 -19.88
CA ALA A 38 -4.13 -2.37 -20.13
C ALA A 38 -3.96 -3.28 -18.89
N VAL A 39 -2.83 -3.17 -18.19
CA VAL A 39 -2.55 -3.88 -16.93
C VAL A 39 -3.61 -3.54 -15.87
N LEU A 40 -3.92 -2.26 -15.67
CA LEU A 40 -4.93 -1.83 -14.70
C LEU A 40 -6.32 -2.37 -15.03
N ARG A 41 -6.75 -2.28 -16.29
CA ARG A 41 -8.04 -2.83 -16.75
C ARG A 41 -8.06 -4.34 -16.53
N ARG A 42 -6.98 -5.02 -16.91
CA ARG A 42 -6.89 -6.47 -16.76
C ARG A 42 -6.92 -6.92 -15.29
N ALA A 43 -6.31 -6.18 -14.39
CA ALA A 43 -6.37 -6.46 -12.96
C ALA A 43 -7.83 -6.45 -12.45
N VAL A 44 -8.60 -5.41 -12.79
CA VAL A 44 -10.02 -5.31 -12.39
C VAL A 44 -10.89 -6.39 -13.07
N GLU A 45 -10.67 -6.70 -14.36
CA GLU A 45 -11.34 -7.81 -15.05
C GLU A 45 -11.08 -9.17 -14.38
N LEU A 46 -9.92 -9.35 -13.76
CA LEU A 46 -9.55 -10.57 -13.01
C LEU A 46 -10.12 -10.59 -11.59
N GLY A 47 -10.87 -9.56 -11.18
CA GLY A 47 -11.55 -9.50 -9.90
C GLY A 47 -10.76 -8.78 -8.80
N VAL A 48 -9.74 -7.99 -9.15
CA VAL A 48 -9.11 -7.06 -8.20
C VAL A 48 -10.13 -6.00 -7.81
N ASP A 49 -10.34 -5.85 -6.52
CA ASP A 49 -11.34 -4.97 -5.91
C ASP A 49 -10.73 -3.94 -4.95
N HIS A 50 -9.39 -3.89 -4.85
CA HIS A 50 -8.68 -2.79 -4.20
C HIS A 50 -7.36 -2.49 -4.91
N ILE A 51 -7.06 -1.20 -5.06
CA ILE A 51 -5.83 -0.69 -5.66
C ILE A 51 -5.12 0.19 -4.64
N ASP A 52 -3.84 -0.10 -4.41
CA ASP A 52 -2.95 0.67 -3.56
C ASP A 52 -2.06 1.56 -4.41
N THR A 53 -2.10 2.86 -4.16
CA THR A 53 -1.31 3.88 -4.85
C THR A 53 -0.65 4.85 -3.87
N ALA A 54 -0.04 5.91 -4.36
CA ALA A 54 0.39 7.09 -3.64
C ALA A 54 0.55 8.26 -4.61
N GLN A 55 0.22 9.46 -4.15
CA GLN A 55 0.42 10.68 -4.92
C GLN A 55 1.90 10.85 -5.34
N PHE A 56 2.84 10.44 -4.50
CA PHE A 56 4.27 10.53 -4.79
C PHE A 56 4.82 9.40 -5.69
N TYR A 57 3.95 8.57 -6.28
CA TYR A 57 4.34 7.62 -7.33
C TYR A 57 4.31 8.28 -8.71
N GLY A 58 5.49 8.72 -9.14
CA GLY A 58 5.69 9.33 -10.42
C GLY A 58 5.91 10.85 -10.56
N PRO A 59 5.75 11.80 -9.60
CA PRO A 59 4.56 12.13 -8.82
C PRO A 59 3.29 12.25 -9.68
N ASP A 60 2.16 11.93 -9.09
CA ASP A 60 0.82 11.87 -9.70
C ASP A 60 0.63 10.86 -10.84
N VAL A 61 1.69 10.40 -11.49
CA VAL A 61 1.63 9.52 -12.67
C VAL A 61 0.80 8.25 -12.40
N ALA A 62 1.01 7.58 -11.25
CA ALA A 62 0.22 6.39 -10.92
C ALA A 62 -1.27 6.70 -10.77
N ASN A 63 -1.61 7.81 -10.09
CA ASN A 63 -2.99 8.23 -9.90
C ASN A 63 -3.66 8.61 -11.23
N GLU A 64 -2.96 9.33 -12.10
CA GLU A 64 -3.45 9.68 -13.43
C GLU A 64 -3.69 8.46 -14.32
N LEU A 65 -2.80 7.44 -14.26
CA LEU A 65 -2.97 6.18 -14.97
C LEU A 65 -4.19 5.41 -14.45
N ILE A 66 -4.36 5.31 -13.13
CA ILE A 66 -5.52 4.66 -12.51
C ILE A 66 -6.80 5.36 -12.96
N ARG A 67 -6.85 6.69 -12.90
CA ARG A 67 -8.00 7.46 -13.37
C ARG A 67 -8.27 7.25 -14.85
N ALA A 68 -7.25 7.34 -15.69
CA ALA A 68 -7.41 7.18 -17.14
C ALA A 68 -7.83 5.76 -17.54
N ALA A 69 -7.43 4.75 -16.79
CA ALA A 69 -7.78 3.36 -17.07
C ALA A 69 -9.18 2.98 -16.61
N LEU A 70 -9.61 3.47 -15.42
CA LEU A 70 -10.70 2.89 -14.64
C LEU A 70 -11.85 3.85 -14.31
N HIS A 71 -11.70 5.17 -14.52
CA HIS A 71 -12.80 6.10 -14.24
C HIS A 71 -13.84 6.08 -15.38
N PRO A 72 -15.16 6.00 -15.08
CA PRO A 72 -15.77 5.90 -13.75
C PRO A 72 -15.49 4.54 -13.07
N TYR A 73 -15.13 4.61 -11.79
CA TYR A 73 -14.72 3.43 -11.04
C TYR A 73 -15.88 2.47 -10.75
N PRO A 74 -15.63 1.14 -10.72
CA PRO A 74 -16.58 0.18 -10.18
C PRO A 74 -16.93 0.52 -8.72
N GLN A 75 -18.19 0.39 -8.32
CA GLN A 75 -18.67 0.75 -6.97
C GLN A 75 -17.99 -0.04 -5.85
N ASN A 76 -17.52 -1.25 -6.15
CA ASN A 76 -16.82 -2.12 -5.20
C ASN A 76 -15.30 -1.96 -5.22
N LEU A 77 -14.75 -1.05 -6.00
CA LEU A 77 -13.30 -0.83 -6.09
C LEU A 77 -12.83 0.13 -4.99
N ALA A 78 -12.11 -0.39 -4.01
CA ALA A 78 -11.49 0.40 -2.96
C ALA A 78 -10.18 1.04 -3.45
N LEU A 79 -10.10 2.37 -3.44
CA LEU A 79 -8.87 3.10 -3.72
C LEU A 79 -8.17 3.45 -2.41
N VAL A 80 -6.96 2.96 -2.25
CA VAL A 80 -6.10 3.18 -1.08
C VAL A 80 -4.90 4.00 -1.49
N SER A 81 -4.58 5.05 -0.74
CA SER A 81 -3.41 5.88 -1.01
C SER A 81 -2.53 6.09 0.22
N LYS A 82 -1.49 6.91 0.06
CA LYS A 82 -0.52 7.24 1.12
C LYS A 82 -0.22 8.73 1.10
N VAL A 83 0.10 9.25 2.29
CA VAL A 83 0.63 10.60 2.50
C VAL A 83 1.81 10.56 3.45
N GLY A 84 2.52 11.66 3.64
CA GLY A 84 3.68 11.77 4.51
C GLY A 84 5.02 11.62 3.79
N GLY A 85 5.01 11.44 2.48
CA GLY A 85 6.19 11.39 1.63
C GLY A 85 6.06 12.24 0.39
N ARG A 86 7.19 12.66 -0.17
CA ARG A 86 7.26 13.35 -1.46
C ARG A 86 8.52 12.95 -2.23
N ARG A 87 8.62 13.40 -3.47
CA ARG A 87 9.81 13.24 -4.32
C ARG A 87 10.37 14.60 -4.64
N ASP A 88 11.70 14.70 -4.67
CA ASP A 88 12.36 15.88 -5.26
C ASP A 88 12.46 15.75 -6.80
N ASP A 89 13.02 16.77 -7.45
CA ASP A 89 13.20 16.82 -8.90
C ASP A 89 14.14 15.72 -9.44
N ASN A 90 14.97 15.14 -8.58
CA ASN A 90 15.88 14.04 -8.91
C ASN A 90 15.28 12.66 -8.57
N GLY A 91 14.06 12.63 -8.04
CA GLY A 91 13.38 11.42 -7.64
C GLY A 91 13.82 10.85 -6.29
N ALA A 92 14.49 11.62 -5.42
CA ALA A 92 14.78 11.18 -4.06
C ALA A 92 13.52 11.19 -3.19
N TRP A 93 13.44 10.23 -2.28
CA TRP A 93 12.36 10.13 -1.30
C TRP A 93 12.62 11.10 -0.14
N LEU A 94 11.66 11.97 0.13
CA LEU A 94 11.73 12.96 1.21
C LEU A 94 10.50 12.84 2.13
N PRO A 95 10.63 13.11 3.43
CA PRO A 95 9.48 13.24 4.32
C PRO A 95 8.65 14.47 3.94
N ALA A 96 7.33 14.38 4.11
CA ALA A 96 6.35 15.46 3.95
C ALA A 96 5.24 15.26 5.00
N GLY A 97 5.62 15.30 6.26
CA GLY A 97 4.77 14.89 7.38
C GLY A 97 4.18 16.05 8.19
N ALA A 98 4.37 17.31 7.82
CA ALA A 98 3.69 18.39 8.51
C ALA A 98 2.15 18.30 8.29
N PRO A 99 1.31 18.60 9.30
CA PRO A 99 -0.15 18.48 9.17
C PRO A 99 -0.74 19.19 7.98
N ALA A 100 -0.17 20.36 7.58
CA ALA A 100 -0.60 21.11 6.39
C ALA A 100 -0.24 20.37 5.09
N GLU A 101 0.94 19.72 5.04
CA GLU A 101 1.37 18.90 3.91
C GLU A 101 0.45 17.67 3.76
N LEU A 102 0.13 16.98 4.87
CA LEU A 102 -0.76 15.82 4.86
C LEU A 102 -2.15 16.17 4.32
N ARG A 103 -2.74 17.30 4.73
CA ARG A 103 -4.03 17.78 4.22
C ARG A 103 -3.96 18.07 2.72
N HIS A 104 -2.93 18.80 2.29
CA HIS A 104 -2.69 19.10 0.88
C HIS A 104 -2.54 17.83 0.03
N ASP A 105 -1.79 16.85 0.53
CA ASP A 105 -1.53 15.60 -0.19
C ASP A 105 -2.79 14.72 -0.27
N ILE A 106 -3.66 14.72 0.76
CA ILE A 106 -4.98 14.07 0.69
C ILE A 106 -5.83 14.72 -0.42
N GLU A 107 -5.92 16.05 -0.45
CA GLU A 107 -6.67 16.77 -1.48
C GLU A 107 -6.09 16.54 -2.88
N THR A 108 -4.78 16.45 -3.00
CA THR A 108 -4.11 16.14 -4.27
C THR A 108 -4.42 14.72 -4.75
N ASN A 109 -4.41 13.73 -3.85
CA ASN A 109 -4.84 12.37 -4.18
C ASN A 109 -6.29 12.33 -4.65
N LEU A 110 -7.21 12.98 -3.96
CA LEU A 110 -8.63 13.05 -4.35
C LEU A 110 -8.80 13.65 -5.75
N ARG A 111 -8.13 14.78 -6.01
CA ARG A 111 -8.19 15.48 -7.30
C ARG A 111 -7.58 14.68 -8.44
N SER A 112 -6.38 14.08 -8.25
CA SER A 112 -5.69 13.32 -9.29
C SER A 112 -6.40 12.01 -9.62
N LEU A 113 -7.00 11.35 -8.63
CA LEU A 113 -7.84 10.17 -8.83
C LEU A 113 -9.27 10.51 -9.30
N GLY A 114 -9.75 11.73 -9.08
CA GLY A 114 -11.09 12.16 -9.48
C GLY A 114 -12.19 11.55 -8.60
N VAL A 115 -11.97 11.47 -7.30
CA VAL A 115 -12.92 10.94 -6.30
C VAL A 115 -13.14 11.96 -5.17
N GLU A 116 -14.29 11.88 -4.50
CA GLU A 116 -14.60 12.70 -3.34
C GLU A 116 -14.09 12.09 -2.02
N GLN A 117 -13.91 10.77 -1.99
CA GLN A 117 -13.43 10.04 -0.83
C GLN A 117 -12.51 8.90 -1.26
N LEU A 118 -11.42 8.67 -0.52
CA LEU A 118 -10.58 7.47 -0.60
C LEU A 118 -11.03 6.43 0.44
N ALA A 119 -10.95 5.14 0.11
CA ALA A 119 -11.29 4.08 1.05
C ALA A 119 -10.40 4.13 2.31
N VAL A 120 -9.09 4.21 2.12
CA VAL A 120 -8.10 4.36 3.19
C VAL A 120 -6.95 5.25 2.71
N VAL A 121 -6.40 6.05 3.60
CA VAL A 121 -5.12 6.73 3.39
C VAL A 121 -4.15 6.33 4.49
N ASN A 122 -2.98 5.86 4.08
CA ASN A 122 -1.90 5.46 4.98
C ASN A 122 -1.00 6.66 5.31
N LEU A 123 -0.84 6.95 6.59
CA LEU A 123 0.20 7.84 7.07
C LEU A 123 1.55 7.11 7.01
N ARG A 124 2.42 7.53 6.09
CA ARG A 124 3.78 7.01 5.97
C ARG A 124 4.70 7.71 6.96
N VAL A 125 5.22 6.97 7.93
CA VAL A 125 6.20 7.48 8.89
C VAL A 125 7.62 7.29 8.33
N PHE A 126 8.41 8.36 8.38
CA PHE A 126 9.83 8.35 8.06
C PHE A 126 10.62 8.48 9.37
N GLU A 127 11.57 7.58 9.57
CA GLU A 127 12.56 7.60 10.64
C GLU A 127 12.03 8.10 12.01
N SER A 128 11.38 7.20 12.75
CA SER A 128 10.95 7.47 14.12
C SER A 128 11.14 6.20 14.96
N ASP A 129 11.81 6.36 16.10
CA ASP A 129 12.02 5.27 17.05
C ASP A 129 10.75 4.90 17.83
N GLY A 130 9.75 5.80 17.85
CA GLY A 130 8.47 5.62 18.53
C GLY A 130 7.56 6.84 18.39
N PRO A 131 6.33 6.78 18.93
CA PRO A 131 5.40 7.90 18.85
C PRO A 131 5.92 9.10 19.63
N ASP A 132 5.84 10.27 19.00
CA ASP A 132 6.23 11.57 19.53
C ASP A 132 5.14 12.62 19.23
N GLN A 133 5.40 13.88 19.58
CA GLN A 133 4.46 14.98 19.31
C GLN A 133 4.22 15.15 17.81
N GLN A 134 5.21 14.92 16.96
CA GLN A 134 5.03 15.01 15.51
C GLN A 134 4.07 13.93 15.03
N PHE A 135 4.21 12.70 15.49
CA PHE A 135 3.30 11.61 15.15
C PHE A 135 1.87 11.91 15.63
N ASP A 136 1.70 12.51 16.82
CA ASP A 136 0.41 12.94 17.34
C ASP A 136 -0.28 14.00 16.47
N ASP A 137 0.47 14.98 16.02
CA ASP A 137 -0.01 16.03 15.13
C ASP A 137 -0.39 15.46 13.75
N GLN A 138 0.40 14.53 13.22
CA GLN A 138 0.13 13.81 11.98
C GLN A 138 -1.14 12.96 12.09
N LEU A 139 -1.25 12.16 13.16
CA LEU A 139 -2.41 11.32 13.39
C LEU A 139 -3.69 12.16 13.55
N SER A 140 -3.60 13.31 14.22
CA SER A 140 -4.69 14.26 14.36
C SER A 140 -5.18 14.80 13.01
N ALA A 141 -4.26 15.11 12.08
CA ALA A 141 -4.61 15.54 10.74
C ALA A 141 -5.32 14.43 9.93
N MET A 142 -4.91 13.16 10.10
CA MET A 142 -5.57 12.02 9.47
C MET A 142 -6.98 11.79 10.02
N ILE A 143 -7.15 11.91 11.33
CA ILE A 143 -8.45 11.82 12.01
C ILE A 143 -9.39 12.93 11.49
N GLU A 144 -8.89 14.16 11.42
CA GLU A 144 -9.66 15.30 10.88
C GLU A 144 -10.11 15.04 9.43
N ALA A 145 -9.25 14.48 8.59
CA ALA A 145 -9.59 14.16 7.20
C ALA A 145 -10.69 13.08 7.11
N ARG A 146 -10.65 12.06 7.99
CA ARG A 146 -11.69 11.04 8.09
C ARG A 146 -13.01 11.66 8.55
N ASP A 147 -12.99 12.47 9.58
CA ASP A 147 -14.18 13.09 10.16
C ASP A 147 -14.86 14.09 9.18
N LYS A 148 -14.09 14.66 8.24
CA LYS A 148 -14.58 15.44 7.12
C LYS A 148 -15.09 14.60 5.94
N GLY A 149 -14.95 13.28 5.99
CA GLY A 149 -15.38 12.37 4.94
C GLY A 149 -14.46 12.34 3.71
N LEU A 150 -13.24 12.89 3.79
CA LEU A 150 -12.26 12.84 2.70
C LEU A 150 -11.63 11.44 2.56
N ILE A 151 -11.53 10.71 3.67
CA ILE A 151 -11.04 9.34 3.72
C ILE A 151 -12.01 8.47 4.54
N GLY A 152 -12.21 7.23 4.14
CA GLY A 152 -13.08 6.29 4.85
C GLY A 152 -12.40 5.66 6.07
N GLY A 153 -11.08 5.53 6.04
CA GLY A 153 -10.29 4.97 7.14
C GLY A 153 -8.87 5.53 7.21
N VAL A 154 -8.31 5.53 8.42
CA VAL A 154 -6.91 5.86 8.68
C VAL A 154 -6.09 4.58 8.64
N GLY A 155 -5.03 4.56 7.82
CA GLY A 155 -4.02 3.54 7.82
C GLY A 155 -2.67 4.08 8.29
N LEU A 156 -1.76 3.18 8.63
CA LEU A 156 -0.38 3.50 9.01
C LEU A 156 0.60 2.79 8.07
N SER A 157 1.76 3.37 7.85
CA SER A 157 2.80 2.73 7.04
C SER A 157 4.19 2.98 7.61
N ASN A 158 5.02 1.93 7.61
CA ASN A 158 6.38 1.97 8.13
C ASN A 158 6.47 2.34 9.62
N VAL A 159 5.59 1.72 10.42
CA VAL A 159 5.47 1.95 11.86
C VAL A 159 5.99 0.75 12.65
N ASN A 160 6.49 1.00 13.85
CA ASN A 160 6.75 -0.06 14.82
C ASN A 160 5.50 -0.37 15.67
N ARG A 161 5.61 -1.35 16.57
CA ARG A 161 4.50 -1.77 17.43
C ARG A 161 4.04 -0.64 18.37
N GLU A 162 4.94 0.20 18.85
CA GLU A 162 4.61 1.30 19.77
C GLU A 162 3.76 2.37 19.08
N HIS A 163 4.08 2.74 17.84
CA HIS A 163 3.24 3.62 17.02
C HIS A 163 1.82 3.05 16.85
N LEU A 164 1.72 1.74 16.53
CA LEU A 164 0.42 1.10 16.34
C LEU A 164 -0.41 1.13 17.64
N LEU A 165 0.20 0.74 18.77
CA LEU A 165 -0.49 0.74 20.06
C LEU A 165 -0.95 2.14 20.46
N HIS A 166 -0.11 3.14 20.26
CA HIS A 166 -0.46 4.54 20.54
C HIS A 166 -1.59 5.04 19.62
N ALA A 167 -1.57 4.67 18.34
CA ALA A 167 -2.61 5.11 17.40
C ALA A 167 -3.99 4.49 17.68
N VAL A 168 -4.04 3.20 18.03
CA VAL A 168 -5.31 2.52 18.31
C VAL A 168 -5.99 2.98 19.60
N GLU A 169 -5.29 3.65 20.50
CA GLU A 169 -5.87 4.33 21.67
C GLU A 169 -6.60 5.62 21.28
N ARG A 170 -6.29 6.19 20.12
CA ARG A 170 -6.82 7.49 19.66
C ARG A 170 -7.87 7.36 18.55
N THR A 171 -7.75 6.33 17.72
CA THR A 171 -8.66 6.13 16.59
C THR A 171 -8.64 4.68 16.10
N GLU A 172 -9.69 4.31 15.37
CA GLU A 172 -9.70 3.06 14.60
C GLU A 172 -8.67 3.12 13.48
N ILE A 173 -7.86 2.07 13.35
CA ILE A 173 -6.87 1.89 12.28
C ILE A 173 -7.38 0.81 11.32
N ALA A 174 -7.56 1.19 10.06
CA ALA A 174 -8.09 0.30 9.03
C ALA A 174 -7.04 -0.70 8.53
N CYS A 175 -5.78 -0.28 8.39
CA CYS A 175 -4.70 -1.17 7.98
C CYS A 175 -3.32 -0.64 8.42
N VAL A 176 -2.35 -1.55 8.42
CA VAL A 176 -0.92 -1.23 8.55
C VAL A 176 -0.16 -1.77 7.34
N GLN A 177 0.63 -0.91 6.69
CA GLN A 177 1.51 -1.28 5.58
C GLN A 177 2.98 -1.23 6.01
N ASN A 178 3.60 -2.37 6.16
CA ASN A 178 5.03 -2.48 6.52
C ASN A 178 5.75 -3.44 5.59
N ALA A 179 7.08 -3.32 5.52
CA ALA A 179 7.91 -4.30 4.83
C ALA A 179 7.77 -5.68 5.50
N PHE A 180 7.39 -6.70 4.70
CA PHE A 180 7.33 -8.06 5.20
C PHE A 180 7.36 -9.07 4.05
N ASN A 181 8.24 -10.05 4.13
CA ASN A 181 8.37 -11.14 3.17
C ASN A 181 9.11 -12.35 3.80
N LEU A 182 9.43 -13.34 3.00
CA LEU A 182 10.11 -14.57 3.45
C LEU A 182 11.43 -14.32 4.20
N VAL A 183 12.19 -13.30 3.81
CA VAL A 183 13.53 -13.00 4.36
C VAL A 183 13.57 -11.75 5.23
N GLN A 184 12.52 -10.93 5.21
CA GLN A 184 12.41 -9.68 5.98
C GLN A 184 11.18 -9.77 6.89
N ARG A 185 11.40 -9.92 8.21
CA ARG A 185 10.35 -10.23 9.18
C ARG A 185 10.36 -9.31 10.41
N GLU A 186 11.01 -8.18 10.34
CA GLU A 186 11.12 -7.22 11.43
C GLU A 186 9.75 -6.71 11.89
N SER A 187 8.77 -6.70 10.96
CA SER A 187 7.38 -6.31 11.27
C SER A 187 6.51 -7.43 11.87
N SER A 188 7.08 -8.58 12.28
CA SER A 188 6.30 -9.69 12.83
C SER A 188 5.47 -9.31 14.05
N ALA A 189 6.02 -8.52 14.97
CA ALA A 189 5.30 -8.04 16.15
C ALA A 189 4.14 -7.10 15.80
N VAL A 190 4.27 -6.31 14.74
CA VAL A 190 3.18 -5.45 14.23
C VAL A 190 2.10 -6.29 13.57
N LEU A 191 2.48 -7.30 12.78
CA LEU A 191 1.52 -8.25 12.17
C LEU A 191 0.72 -9.00 13.25
N GLU A 192 1.36 -9.48 14.31
CA GLU A 192 0.70 -10.17 15.43
C GLU A 192 -0.33 -9.27 16.12
N GLU A 193 0.05 -8.01 16.38
CA GLU A 193 -0.85 -7.02 16.97
C GLU A 193 -2.05 -6.72 16.05
N CYS A 194 -1.80 -6.54 14.74
CA CYS A 194 -2.86 -6.37 13.74
C CYS A 194 -3.80 -7.57 13.71
N THR A 195 -3.26 -8.79 13.76
CA THR A 195 -4.06 -10.03 13.75
C THR A 195 -4.96 -10.10 14.98
N THR A 196 -4.43 -9.80 16.16
CA THR A 196 -5.18 -9.80 17.42
C THR A 196 -6.35 -8.81 17.42
N ARG A 197 -6.17 -7.66 16.75
CA ARG A 197 -7.16 -6.58 16.70
C ARG A 197 -8.08 -6.61 15.47
N GLY A 198 -7.87 -7.56 14.54
CA GLY A 198 -8.63 -7.59 13.29
C GLY A 198 -8.32 -6.45 12.33
N ILE A 199 -7.11 -5.85 12.43
CA ILE A 199 -6.62 -4.80 11.55
C ILE A 199 -5.97 -5.45 10.32
N ALA A 200 -6.24 -4.95 9.12
CA ALA A 200 -5.58 -5.43 7.91
C ALA A 200 -4.06 -5.18 7.96
N PHE A 201 -3.27 -6.19 7.63
CA PHE A 201 -1.82 -6.04 7.45
C PHE A 201 -1.49 -6.17 5.96
N VAL A 202 -0.89 -5.13 5.40
CA VAL A 202 -0.62 -5.02 3.96
C VAL A 202 0.89 -4.99 3.73
N PRO A 203 1.54 -6.14 3.51
CA PRO A 203 2.99 -6.19 3.32
C PRO A 203 3.40 -5.53 2.02
N PHE A 204 4.27 -4.51 2.08
CA PHE A 204 4.97 -4.05 0.89
C PHE A 204 6.28 -4.85 0.70
N PHE A 205 6.74 -4.96 -0.56
CA PHE A 205 7.83 -5.83 -0.99
C PHE A 205 7.63 -7.33 -0.67
N PRO A 206 6.43 -7.90 -0.89
CA PRO A 206 6.19 -9.31 -0.58
C PRO A 206 7.04 -10.27 -1.41
N LEU A 207 7.55 -9.81 -2.56
CA LEU A 207 8.46 -10.54 -3.44
C LEU A 207 9.94 -10.12 -3.26
N GLY A 208 10.26 -9.38 -2.20
CA GLY A 208 11.51 -8.66 -2.07
C GLY A 208 11.50 -7.36 -2.89
N ALA A 209 12.51 -6.52 -2.67
CA ALA A 209 12.62 -5.27 -3.40
C ALA A 209 13.09 -5.53 -4.84
N ALA A 210 12.33 -5.05 -5.82
CA ALA A 210 12.62 -5.26 -7.25
C ALA A 210 13.97 -4.68 -7.70
N PHE A 211 14.48 -3.69 -6.97
CA PHE A 211 15.78 -3.06 -7.23
C PHE A 211 16.97 -3.84 -6.65
N MET A 212 16.75 -4.88 -5.84
CA MET A 212 17.81 -5.76 -5.33
C MET A 212 18.09 -6.90 -6.32
N GLN A 213 19.36 -7.06 -6.72
CA GLN A 213 19.79 -8.14 -7.60
C GLN A 213 21.03 -8.83 -7.03
N PRO A 214 21.04 -10.17 -6.84
CA PRO A 214 19.88 -11.05 -7.02
C PRO A 214 18.76 -10.77 -6.02
N ASN A 215 17.52 -11.03 -6.41
CA ASN A 215 16.37 -10.84 -5.52
C ASN A 215 16.38 -11.90 -4.41
N PRO A 216 16.49 -11.53 -3.12
CA PRO A 216 16.72 -12.49 -2.05
C PRO A 216 15.54 -13.41 -1.76
N VAL A 217 14.33 -13.07 -2.21
CA VAL A 217 13.13 -13.90 -2.08
C VAL A 217 12.98 -14.83 -3.28
N LEU A 218 13.03 -14.28 -4.49
CA LEU A 218 12.73 -15.03 -5.72
C LEU A 218 13.84 -15.99 -6.12
N SER A 219 15.11 -15.67 -5.81
CA SER A 219 16.27 -16.55 -6.03
C SER A 219 16.67 -17.37 -4.80
N HIS A 220 15.80 -17.46 -3.79
CA HIS A 220 16.06 -18.30 -2.65
C HIS A 220 15.88 -19.79 -3.03
N GLN A 221 16.93 -20.60 -2.83
CA GLN A 221 16.96 -22.01 -3.27
C GLN A 221 15.70 -22.79 -2.87
N VAL A 222 15.25 -22.68 -1.63
CA VAL A 222 14.06 -23.40 -1.13
C VAL A 222 12.78 -22.93 -1.87
N VAL A 223 12.68 -21.64 -2.24
CA VAL A 223 11.54 -21.12 -2.99
C VAL A 223 11.54 -21.68 -4.42
N GLU A 224 12.70 -21.75 -5.07
CA GLU A 224 12.85 -22.33 -6.40
C GLU A 224 12.53 -23.83 -6.41
N GLU A 225 13.04 -24.60 -5.45
CA GLU A 225 12.76 -26.04 -5.30
C GLU A 225 11.26 -26.31 -5.09
N ILE A 226 10.57 -25.53 -4.24
CA ILE A 226 9.13 -25.65 -4.02
C ILE A 226 8.36 -25.27 -5.29
N ALA A 227 8.75 -24.19 -5.96
CA ALA A 227 8.15 -23.73 -7.20
C ALA A 227 8.23 -24.81 -8.29
N GLN A 228 9.40 -25.42 -8.49
CA GLN A 228 9.61 -26.50 -9.42
C GLN A 228 8.74 -27.73 -9.07
N ARG A 229 8.72 -28.14 -7.80
CA ARG A 229 7.92 -29.29 -7.33
C ARG A 229 6.42 -29.10 -7.56
N LEU A 230 5.93 -27.86 -7.41
CA LEU A 230 4.52 -27.53 -7.56
C LEU A 230 4.12 -27.13 -9.00
N GLY A 231 5.06 -27.00 -9.93
CA GLY A 231 4.82 -26.47 -11.26
C GLY A 231 4.32 -25.02 -11.22
N ARG A 232 4.88 -24.19 -10.32
CA ARG A 232 4.53 -22.78 -10.11
C ARG A 232 5.76 -21.89 -10.21
N THR A 233 5.54 -20.57 -10.28
CA THR A 233 6.65 -19.63 -10.26
C THR A 233 7.12 -19.34 -8.82
N PRO A 234 8.39 -18.96 -8.59
CA PRO A 234 8.86 -18.47 -7.30
C PRO A 234 7.99 -17.35 -6.70
N ALA A 235 7.52 -16.43 -7.54
CA ALA A 235 6.62 -15.36 -7.12
C ALA A 235 5.28 -15.88 -6.58
N GLN A 236 4.66 -16.87 -7.25
CA GLN A 236 3.43 -17.49 -6.77
C GLN A 236 3.62 -18.19 -5.42
N VAL A 237 4.75 -18.86 -5.22
CA VAL A 237 5.10 -19.51 -3.94
C VAL A 237 5.27 -18.49 -2.84
N ALA A 238 6.03 -17.41 -3.09
CA ALA A 238 6.28 -16.36 -2.11
C ALA A 238 4.98 -15.61 -1.71
N LEU A 239 4.11 -15.28 -2.67
CA LEU A 239 2.82 -14.65 -2.41
C LEU A 239 1.88 -15.57 -1.64
N ALA A 240 1.80 -16.84 -2.01
CA ALA A 240 0.98 -17.83 -1.30
C ALA A 240 1.46 -18.02 0.14
N TRP A 241 2.78 -18.07 0.36
CA TRP A 241 3.35 -18.12 1.71
C TRP A 241 2.95 -16.87 2.53
N THR A 242 3.10 -15.66 1.96
CA THR A 242 2.76 -14.42 2.65
C THR A 242 1.29 -14.39 3.05
N LEU A 243 0.37 -14.82 2.17
CA LEU A 243 -1.06 -14.96 2.48
C LEU A 243 -1.35 -15.98 3.57
N SER A 244 -0.52 -17.02 3.71
CA SER A 244 -0.73 -18.09 4.70
C SER A 244 -0.31 -17.69 6.12
N VAL A 245 0.46 -16.62 6.28
CA VAL A 245 1.00 -16.20 7.59
C VAL A 245 -0.11 -15.81 8.57
N ALA A 246 -1.13 -15.05 8.08
CA ALA A 246 -2.27 -14.68 8.91
C ALA A 246 -3.52 -14.38 8.05
N PRO A 247 -4.73 -14.50 8.61
CA PRO A 247 -5.97 -14.29 7.87
C PRO A 247 -6.22 -12.83 7.47
N ASN A 248 -5.62 -11.88 8.15
CA ASN A 248 -5.73 -10.43 7.93
C ASN A 248 -4.66 -9.86 6.98
N VAL A 249 -3.83 -10.69 6.37
CA VAL A 249 -2.85 -10.25 5.36
C VAL A 249 -3.56 -9.97 4.04
N LEU A 250 -3.37 -8.76 3.51
CA LEU A 250 -3.82 -8.34 2.18
C LEU A 250 -2.61 -8.06 1.29
N LEU A 251 -2.55 -8.66 0.12
CA LEU A 251 -1.43 -8.47 -0.82
C LEU A 251 -1.75 -7.38 -1.84
N ILE A 252 -0.73 -6.63 -2.19
CA ILE A 252 -0.77 -5.60 -3.24
C ILE A 252 0.41 -5.76 -4.20
N PRO A 253 0.60 -6.95 -4.84
CA PRO A 253 1.64 -7.07 -5.85
C PRO A 253 1.33 -6.14 -7.03
N GLY A 254 2.39 -5.64 -7.67
CA GLY A 254 2.29 -4.78 -8.85
C GLY A 254 3.16 -5.29 -9.98
N THR A 255 2.79 -4.92 -11.20
CA THR A 255 3.54 -5.11 -12.43
C THR A 255 3.37 -3.90 -13.35
N SER A 256 4.19 -3.80 -14.37
CA SER A 256 4.16 -2.77 -15.41
C SER A 256 4.42 -3.40 -16.77
#